data_712f7483296477625614eb9570cd16b9
#
_entry.id   712f7483296477625614eb9570cd16b9
#
_cell.length_a   1.000
_cell.length_b   1.000
_cell.length_c   1.000
_cell.angle_alpha   90.00
_cell.angle_beta   90.00
_cell.angle_gamma   90.00
#
_symmetry.space_group_name_H-M   'P 1'
#
loop_
_entity.id
_entity.type
_entity.pdbx_description
1 polymer ?
#
loop_
_entity_poly.entity_id
_entity_poly.type
_entity_poly.pdbx_seq_one_letter_code
_entity_poly.pdbx_strand_id
1 'polypeptide(L)'
;VSSISTGTTVAKPVIQGMYGNRILIINNGSRQTGQQWGVDHAPEVDMNGNASIRVIKGSDAVRYGSEALGGIIVMEQAPLPFRKKALKGKTSILYGSNGHRYVLTGQLEGTFPFLRDLAWRVQGTYSNSGDRSTANYLLNNTGAREHHTSALLGYDRGRLRIEGFYSHFYNRTGVMFSAQMGSEDLLAERIRLGRPLYTDP
;
A
#
# COMPACT_ATOMS: atom_id res chain seq x y z
N VAL A 1 6.18 -13.91 -7.36
CA VAL A 1 5.18 -12.89 -7.05
C VAL A 1 5.11 -11.95 -8.22
N SER A 2 3.92 -11.68 -8.71
CA SER A 2 3.63 -10.71 -9.76
C SER A 2 2.53 -9.77 -9.28
N SER A 3 2.09 -8.85 -10.12
CA SER A 3 0.93 -7.99 -9.83
C SER A 3 -0.03 -7.97 -11.01
N ILE A 4 -1.32 -7.89 -10.71
CA ILE A 4 -2.34 -7.50 -11.67
C ILE A 4 -2.56 -6.01 -11.49
N SER A 5 -2.36 -5.23 -12.56
CA SER A 5 -2.62 -3.80 -12.55
C SER A 5 -3.79 -3.47 -13.44
N THR A 6 -4.78 -2.80 -12.90
CA THR A 6 -5.87 -2.18 -13.64
C THR A 6 -5.64 -0.67 -13.64
N GLY A 7 -5.07 -0.19 -14.73
CA GLY A 7 -4.64 1.20 -14.81
C GLY A 7 -3.30 1.46 -14.10
N THR A 8 -3.02 2.72 -13.82
CA THR A 8 -1.72 3.19 -13.33
C THR A 8 -1.60 3.24 -11.81
N THR A 9 -2.71 3.15 -11.10
CA THR A 9 -2.80 3.42 -9.65
C THR A 9 -3.24 2.20 -8.84
N VAL A 10 -3.81 1.20 -9.48
CA VAL A 10 -4.31 -0.01 -8.82
C VAL A 10 -3.45 -1.19 -9.20
N ALA A 11 -2.78 -1.78 -8.22
CA ALA A 11 -2.01 -3.00 -8.39
C ALA A 11 -2.33 -3.99 -7.26
N LYS A 12 -2.70 -5.22 -7.63
CA LYS A 12 -2.93 -6.30 -6.67
C LYS A 12 -1.83 -7.33 -6.74
N PRO A 13 -1.34 -7.80 -5.61
CA PRO A 13 -0.35 -8.87 -5.60
C PRO A 13 -0.95 -10.17 -6.12
N VAL A 14 -0.15 -10.90 -6.89
CA VAL A 14 -0.45 -12.26 -7.37
C VAL A 14 0.62 -13.20 -6.86
N ILE A 15 0.21 -14.24 -6.16
CA ILE A 15 1.08 -15.28 -5.64
C ILE A 15 0.58 -16.61 -6.17
N GLN A 16 1.43 -17.36 -6.88
CA GLN A 16 1.08 -18.65 -7.48
C GLN A 16 -0.21 -18.61 -8.34
N GLY A 17 -0.40 -17.54 -9.11
CA GLY A 17 -1.59 -17.33 -9.94
C GLY A 17 -2.85 -16.91 -9.17
N MET A 18 -2.80 -16.79 -7.85
CA MET A 18 -3.93 -16.40 -7.02
C MET A 18 -3.84 -14.94 -6.58
N TYR A 19 -4.99 -14.27 -6.43
CA TYR A 19 -5.10 -12.87 -6.02
C TYR A 19 -6.39 -12.61 -5.22
N GLY A 20 -6.57 -11.40 -4.72
CA GLY A 20 -7.76 -10.97 -3.99
C GLY A 20 -7.91 -11.71 -2.66
N ASN A 21 -9.06 -12.30 -2.42
CA ASN A 21 -9.40 -12.99 -1.16
C ASN A 21 -8.64 -14.30 -0.92
N ARG A 22 -7.82 -14.74 -1.88
CA ARG A 22 -6.96 -15.92 -1.74
C ARG A 22 -5.56 -15.60 -1.24
N ILE A 23 -5.26 -14.32 -1.07
CA ILE A 23 -4.02 -13.83 -0.48
C ILE A 23 -4.37 -13.09 0.80
N LEU A 24 -3.79 -13.54 1.91
CA LEU A 24 -3.95 -12.87 3.19
C LEU A 24 -2.87 -11.79 3.32
N ILE A 25 -3.26 -10.59 3.75
CA ILE A 25 -2.31 -9.54 4.12
C ILE A 25 -2.42 -9.30 5.63
N ILE A 26 -1.27 -9.36 6.29
CA ILE A 26 -1.13 -9.06 7.71
C ILE A 26 -0.26 -7.81 7.84
N ASN A 27 -0.81 -6.77 8.46
CA ASN A 27 -0.13 -5.52 8.71
C ASN A 27 0.03 -5.32 10.22
N ASN A 28 1.27 -5.36 10.69
CA ASN A 28 1.61 -5.26 12.11
C ASN A 28 0.78 -6.19 13.01
N GLY A 29 0.70 -7.46 12.63
CA GLY A 29 -0.05 -8.48 13.37
C GLY A 29 -1.56 -8.46 13.15
N SER A 30 -2.11 -7.43 12.51
CA SER A 30 -3.53 -7.31 12.21
C SER A 30 -3.83 -7.72 10.78
N ARG A 31 -4.87 -8.52 10.60
CA ARG A 31 -5.36 -8.90 9.28
C ARG A 31 -5.94 -7.69 8.56
N GLN A 32 -5.48 -7.44 7.35
CA GLN A 32 -6.02 -6.41 6.47
C GLN A 32 -7.23 -6.97 5.72
N THR A 33 -8.40 -6.40 5.97
CA THR A 33 -9.63 -6.69 5.24
C THR A 33 -9.88 -5.63 4.16
N GLY A 34 -10.83 -5.87 3.25
CA GLY A 34 -11.17 -4.88 2.20
C GLY A 34 -10.45 -5.10 0.86
N GLN A 35 -9.56 -6.09 0.75
CA GLN A 35 -8.87 -6.41 -0.51
C GLN A 35 -9.64 -7.36 -1.43
N GLN A 36 -10.77 -7.81 -0.95
CA GLN A 36 -11.66 -8.78 -1.60
C GLN A 36 -12.48 -8.16 -2.75
N TRP A 37 -12.56 -6.83 -2.76
CA TRP A 37 -13.22 -6.07 -3.80
C TRP A 37 -12.53 -6.26 -5.15
N GLY A 38 -13.25 -6.10 -6.21
CA GLY A 38 -12.83 -6.34 -7.58
C GLY A 38 -11.40 -5.95 -7.96
N VAL A 39 -10.99 -6.23 -9.17
CA VAL A 39 -9.62 -5.95 -9.67
C VAL A 39 -9.28 -4.45 -9.74
N ASP A 40 -10.26 -3.59 -9.56
CA ASP A 40 -10.21 -2.14 -9.58
C ASP A 40 -9.90 -1.48 -8.23
N HIS A 41 -9.78 -2.27 -7.15
CA HIS A 41 -9.44 -1.77 -5.81
C HIS A 41 -8.01 -2.17 -5.42
N ALA A 42 -7.20 -1.20 -5.01
CA ALA A 42 -5.84 -1.45 -4.50
C ALA A 42 -5.86 -1.82 -3.00
N PRO A 43 -4.83 -2.50 -2.49
CA PRO A 43 -4.65 -2.68 -1.06
C PRO A 43 -4.52 -1.34 -0.33
N GLU A 44 -5.31 -1.16 0.73
CA GLU A 44 -5.31 0.06 1.55
C GLU A 44 -4.23 -0.02 2.64
N VAL A 45 -2.97 0.00 2.22
CA VAL A 45 -1.81 -0.13 3.12
C VAL A 45 -0.72 0.84 2.73
N ASP A 46 -0.18 1.57 3.70
CA ASP A 46 1.03 2.37 3.50
C ASP A 46 2.27 1.47 3.50
N MET A 47 2.85 1.27 2.34
CA MET A 47 4.06 0.46 2.19
C MET A 47 5.33 1.19 2.65
N ASN A 48 5.30 2.51 2.76
CA ASN A 48 6.50 3.31 3.10
C ASN A 48 6.87 3.21 4.58
N GLY A 49 5.95 2.78 5.43
CA GLY A 49 6.14 2.64 6.87
C GLY A 49 6.69 1.32 7.33
N ASN A 50 6.73 0.33 6.47
CA ASN A 50 7.13 -1.01 6.85
C ASN A 50 8.65 -1.17 6.78
N ALA A 51 9.22 -1.82 7.78
CA ALA A 51 10.63 -2.19 7.81
C ALA A 51 10.89 -3.49 7.05
N SER A 52 9.90 -4.38 7.01
CA SER A 52 9.97 -5.63 6.27
C SER A 52 8.65 -5.98 5.62
N ILE A 53 8.75 -6.58 4.43
CA ILE A 53 7.63 -7.21 3.72
C ILE A 53 8.07 -8.62 3.40
N ARG A 54 7.37 -9.61 3.95
CA ARG A 54 7.66 -11.02 3.73
C ARG A 54 6.51 -11.69 3.01
N VAL A 55 6.82 -12.58 2.09
CA VAL A 55 5.83 -13.42 1.40
C VAL A 55 6.01 -14.87 1.86
N ILE A 56 4.97 -15.44 2.44
CA ILE A 56 4.92 -16.82 2.92
C ILE A 56 4.06 -17.61 1.94
N LYS A 57 4.56 -18.74 1.45
CA LYS A 57 3.91 -19.59 0.45
C LYS A 57 3.87 -21.04 0.91
N GLY A 58 2.98 -21.82 0.28
CA GLY A 58 2.91 -23.26 0.50
C GLY A 58 2.39 -23.63 1.89
N SER A 59 2.89 -24.73 2.44
CA SER A 59 2.42 -25.30 3.71
C SER A 59 2.49 -24.35 4.90
N ASP A 60 3.46 -23.44 4.90
CA ASP A 60 3.62 -22.48 6.00
C ASP A 60 2.47 -21.46 6.05
N ALA A 61 1.81 -21.21 4.91
CA ALA A 61 0.66 -20.31 4.83
C ALA A 61 -0.59 -20.93 5.50
N VAL A 62 -0.72 -22.24 5.56
CA VAL A 62 -1.88 -22.94 6.15
C VAL A 62 -2.08 -22.59 7.62
N ARG A 63 -1.01 -22.26 8.35
CA ARG A 63 -1.07 -21.86 9.77
C ARG A 63 -1.89 -20.59 10.00
N TYR A 64 -2.12 -19.79 8.97
CA TYR A 64 -2.82 -18.51 9.05
C TYR A 64 -4.29 -18.59 8.62
N GLY A 65 -4.76 -19.77 8.25
CA GLY A 65 -6.15 -20.02 7.92
C GLY A 65 -6.42 -20.33 6.46
N SER A 66 -7.66 -20.72 6.16
CA SER A 66 -8.10 -21.18 4.84
C SER A 66 -8.06 -20.12 3.73
N GLU A 67 -8.04 -18.85 4.09
CA GLU A 67 -7.99 -17.74 3.12
C GLU A 67 -6.59 -17.49 2.58
N ALA A 68 -5.57 -18.12 3.14
CA ALA A 68 -4.18 -18.00 2.70
C ALA A 68 -3.79 -19.00 1.60
N LEU A 69 -4.75 -19.44 0.77
CA LEU A 69 -4.53 -20.45 -0.27
C LEU A 69 -3.41 -20.09 -1.26
N GLY A 70 -3.33 -18.84 -1.66
CA GLY A 70 -2.28 -18.34 -2.56
C GLY A 70 -0.99 -17.98 -1.84
N GLY A 71 -1.08 -17.68 -0.55
CA GLY A 71 0.02 -17.23 0.28
C GLY A 71 -0.34 -16.03 1.14
N ILE A 72 0.65 -15.55 1.87
CA ILE A 72 0.50 -14.46 2.83
C ILE A 72 1.53 -13.39 2.57
N ILE A 73 1.13 -12.13 2.67
CA ILE A 73 2.02 -10.98 2.73
C ILE A 73 2.01 -10.47 4.17
N VAL A 74 3.15 -10.55 4.82
CA VAL A 74 3.33 -10.04 6.19
C VAL A 74 4.14 -8.76 6.12
N MET A 75 3.55 -7.67 6.60
CA MET A 75 4.16 -6.35 6.67
C MET A 75 4.36 -5.98 8.13
N GLU A 76 5.59 -5.67 8.49
CA GLU A 76 5.97 -5.36 9.87
C GLU A 76 6.77 -4.06 9.93
N GLN A 77 6.47 -3.25 10.91
CA GLN A 77 7.30 -2.11 11.26
C GLN A 77 8.52 -2.58 12.06
N ALA A 78 9.56 -1.76 12.09
CA ALA A 78 10.70 -2.01 12.98
C ALA A 78 10.25 -2.04 14.45
N PRO A 79 10.91 -2.81 15.32
CA PRO A 79 10.64 -2.76 16.75
C PRO A 79 10.76 -1.35 17.30
N LEU A 80 9.93 -1.01 18.29
CA LEU A 80 10.01 0.27 18.99
C LEU A 80 11.35 0.43 19.75
N PRO A 81 11.87 1.66 19.86
CA PRO A 81 13.19 1.92 20.45
C PRO A 81 13.16 1.94 21.99
N PHE A 82 12.61 0.91 22.64
CA PHE A 82 12.53 0.84 24.09
C PHE A 82 13.88 1.09 24.75
N ARG A 83 13.88 1.81 25.89
CA ARG A 83 15.06 2.13 26.71
C ARG A 83 16.16 2.94 26.02
N LYS A 84 15.95 3.40 24.80
CA LYS A 84 16.90 4.25 24.07
C LYS A 84 16.59 5.72 24.31
N LYS A 85 17.59 6.51 24.72
CA LYS A 85 17.43 7.96 24.97
C LYS A 85 17.33 8.83 23.71
N ALA A 86 17.05 8.28 22.57
CA ALA A 86 17.13 9.03 21.33
C ALA A 86 15.75 9.28 20.72
N LEU A 87 15.45 10.52 20.40
CA LEU A 87 14.46 10.88 19.41
C LEU A 87 15.09 10.64 18.03
N LYS A 88 14.45 9.84 17.20
CA LYS A 88 14.89 9.56 15.83
C LYS A 88 13.83 10.01 14.86
N GLY A 89 14.27 10.61 13.76
CA GLY A 89 13.42 10.98 12.63
C GLY A 89 13.96 10.41 11.33
N LYS A 90 13.05 10.13 10.42
CA LYS A 90 13.35 9.74 9.04
C LYS A 90 12.39 10.50 8.12
N THR A 91 12.93 11.07 7.05
CA THR A 91 12.13 11.70 5.98
C THR A 91 12.56 11.11 4.65
N SER A 92 11.61 10.87 3.78
CA SER A 92 11.83 10.40 2.42
C SER A 92 11.00 11.24 1.46
N ILE A 93 11.62 11.67 0.37
CA ILE A 93 10.97 12.40 -0.72
C ILE A 93 11.24 11.60 -2.00
N LEU A 94 10.19 11.29 -2.74
CA LEU A 94 10.27 10.67 -4.04
C LEU A 94 9.54 11.54 -5.05
N TYR A 95 10.18 11.81 -6.18
CA TYR A 95 9.58 12.50 -7.31
C TYR A 95 9.65 11.65 -8.57
N GLY A 96 8.56 11.60 -9.30
CA GLY A 96 8.46 10.98 -10.62
C GLY A 96 7.92 11.99 -11.63
N SER A 97 8.62 12.17 -12.75
CA SER A 97 8.26 13.18 -13.76
C SER A 97 6.94 12.90 -14.46
N ASN A 98 6.63 11.61 -14.73
CA ASN A 98 5.38 11.22 -15.37
C ASN A 98 4.20 11.37 -14.40
N GLY A 99 3.29 12.30 -14.73
CA GLY A 99 2.20 12.72 -13.86
C GLY A 99 2.65 13.58 -12.67
N HIS A 100 3.89 14.11 -12.69
CA HIS A 100 4.45 14.94 -11.60
C HIS A 100 4.17 14.34 -10.22
N ARG A 101 4.38 13.02 -10.10
CA ARG A 101 4.14 12.29 -8.86
C ARG A 101 5.17 12.67 -7.82
N TYR A 102 4.69 13.06 -6.64
CA TYR A 102 5.55 13.21 -5.47
C TYR A 102 4.99 12.43 -4.28
N VAL A 103 5.91 11.86 -3.50
CA VAL A 103 5.61 11.16 -2.27
C VAL A 103 6.50 11.72 -1.18
N LEU A 104 5.89 12.20 -0.12
CA LEU A 104 6.58 12.68 1.08
C LEU A 104 6.23 11.76 2.24
N THR A 105 7.23 11.19 2.87
CA THR A 105 7.06 10.36 4.07
C THR A 105 7.89 10.93 5.20
N GLY A 106 7.29 11.07 6.37
CA GLY A 106 7.94 11.46 7.61
C GLY A 106 7.65 10.46 8.73
N GLN A 107 8.67 10.13 9.51
CA GLN A 107 8.56 9.25 10.68
C GLN A 107 9.34 9.85 11.83
N LEU A 108 8.75 9.80 13.02
CA LEU A 108 9.39 10.12 14.28
C LEU A 108 9.17 8.98 15.29
N GLU A 109 10.18 8.65 16.04
CA GLU A 109 10.13 7.63 17.09
C GLU A 109 10.99 8.00 18.29
N GLY A 110 10.59 7.53 19.46
CA GLY A 110 11.33 7.78 20.68
C GLY A 110 10.75 7.11 21.92
N THR A 111 11.33 7.43 23.04
CA THR A 111 10.83 7.06 24.38
C THR A 111 10.54 8.31 25.20
N PHE A 112 9.70 8.18 26.22
CA PHE A 112 9.47 9.28 27.16
C PHE A 112 10.66 9.40 28.13
N PRO A 113 11.17 10.60 28.40
CA PRO A 113 12.34 10.80 29.26
C PRO A 113 12.18 10.21 30.68
N PHE A 114 10.95 10.27 31.19
CA PHE A 114 10.59 9.82 32.56
C PHE A 114 10.13 8.34 32.59
N LEU A 115 9.81 7.74 31.44
CA LEU A 115 9.32 6.36 31.33
C LEU A 115 9.90 5.67 30.10
N ARG A 116 11.13 5.19 30.18
CA ARG A 116 11.86 4.61 29.03
C ARG A 116 11.33 3.25 28.57
N ASP A 117 10.54 2.61 29.39
CA ASP A 117 9.84 1.38 29.03
C ASP A 117 8.62 1.66 28.13
N LEU A 118 8.22 2.93 27.99
CA LEU A 118 7.20 3.40 27.07
C LEU A 118 7.85 4.04 25.83
N ALA A 119 7.60 3.46 24.69
CA ALA A 119 8.12 3.92 23.40
C ALA A 119 7.00 4.19 22.40
N TRP A 120 7.24 5.09 21.47
CA TRP A 120 6.26 5.51 20.50
C TRP A 120 6.88 5.71 19.11
N ARG A 121 6.05 5.60 18.09
CA ARG A 121 6.36 5.97 16.71
C ARG A 121 5.13 6.59 16.07
N VAL A 122 5.33 7.67 15.34
CA VAL A 122 4.33 8.28 14.48
C VAL A 122 4.88 8.39 13.08
N GLN A 123 4.03 8.20 12.09
CA GLN A 123 4.39 8.28 10.69
C GLN A 123 3.27 8.92 9.88
N GLY A 124 3.66 9.70 8.88
CA GLY A 124 2.76 10.24 7.88
C GLY A 124 3.34 10.08 6.48
N THR A 125 2.51 9.74 5.51
CA THR A 125 2.83 9.71 4.09
C THR A 125 1.80 10.54 3.34
N TYR A 126 2.27 11.40 2.46
CA TYR A 126 1.45 12.13 1.51
C TYR A 126 1.95 11.86 0.10
N SER A 127 1.05 11.48 -0.78
CA SER A 127 1.33 11.25 -2.20
C SER A 127 0.30 11.98 -3.06
N ASN A 128 0.78 12.61 -4.12
CA ASN A 128 -0.09 13.20 -5.13
C ASN A 128 0.52 13.00 -6.51
N SER A 129 -0.32 12.68 -7.48
CA SER A 129 0.05 12.57 -8.88
C SER A 129 -1.06 13.13 -9.76
N GLY A 130 -0.69 13.83 -10.81
CA GLY A 130 -1.57 14.17 -11.91
C GLY A 130 -1.75 13.00 -12.88
N ASP A 131 -2.40 13.28 -13.99
CA ASP A 131 -2.58 12.30 -15.06
C ASP A 131 -1.24 11.91 -15.69
N ARG A 132 -1.14 10.63 -16.07
CA ARG A 132 0.09 10.08 -16.66
C ARG A 132 0.03 10.10 -18.16
N SER A 133 1.17 10.30 -18.78
CA SER A 133 1.33 10.20 -20.23
C SER A 133 2.05 8.91 -20.64
N THR A 134 1.66 8.42 -21.81
CA THR A 134 2.46 7.47 -22.60
C THR A 134 3.35 8.26 -23.56
N ALA A 135 4.07 7.58 -24.43
CA ALA A 135 4.89 8.24 -25.45
C ALA A 135 4.02 9.07 -26.46
N ASN A 136 2.76 8.72 -26.64
CA ASN A 136 1.94 9.23 -27.73
C ASN A 136 0.66 9.95 -27.29
N TYR A 137 0.23 9.81 -26.03
CA TYR A 137 -1.02 10.39 -25.55
C TYR A 137 -1.08 10.47 -24.02
N LEU A 138 -1.94 11.37 -23.53
CA LEU A 138 -2.23 11.51 -22.10
C LEU A 138 -3.33 10.50 -21.70
N LEU A 139 -3.11 9.85 -20.56
CA LEU A 139 -4.08 8.96 -19.94
C LEU A 139 -4.98 9.76 -18.99
N ASN A 140 -6.12 10.20 -19.49
CA ASN A 140 -7.04 11.03 -18.72
C ASN A 140 -7.62 10.30 -17.51
N ASN A 141 -7.78 11.03 -16.42
CA ASN A 141 -8.32 10.56 -15.16
C ASN A 141 -7.52 9.42 -14.54
N THR A 142 -6.18 9.54 -14.54
CA THR A 142 -5.25 8.59 -13.91
C THR A 142 -4.51 9.18 -12.73
N GLY A 143 -4.85 10.40 -12.32
CA GLY A 143 -4.30 11.06 -11.15
C GLY A 143 -4.73 10.39 -9.84
N ALA A 144 -3.92 10.53 -8.79
CA ALA A 144 -4.21 9.98 -7.48
C ALA A 144 -3.72 10.91 -6.37
N ARG A 145 -4.46 10.93 -5.26
CA ARG A 145 -4.06 11.60 -4.02
C ARG A 145 -4.27 10.65 -2.86
N GLU A 146 -3.22 10.48 -2.08
CA GLU A 146 -3.20 9.56 -0.95
C GLU A 146 -2.60 10.25 0.27
N HIS A 147 -3.16 10.00 1.44
CA HIS A 147 -2.51 10.34 2.69
C HIS A 147 -2.76 9.24 3.72
N HIS A 148 -1.68 8.90 4.42
CA HIS A 148 -1.68 7.85 5.42
C HIS A 148 -1.06 8.38 6.68
N THR A 149 -1.62 8.00 7.80
CA THR A 149 -1.03 8.25 9.12
C THR A 149 -1.05 6.98 9.93
N SER A 150 -0.02 6.75 10.69
CA SER A 150 0.02 5.64 11.65
C SER A 150 0.69 6.06 12.94
N ALA A 151 0.27 5.43 14.03
CA ALA A 151 0.85 5.59 15.35
C ALA A 151 1.02 4.21 16.00
N LEU A 152 2.17 4.00 16.62
CA LEU A 152 2.49 2.81 17.40
C LEU A 152 2.92 3.28 18.79
N LEU A 153 2.31 2.74 19.81
CA LEU A 153 2.66 2.96 21.22
C LEU A 153 2.91 1.60 21.86
N GLY A 154 4.02 1.47 22.56
CA GLY A 154 4.38 0.22 23.20
C GLY A 154 4.95 0.42 24.60
N TYR A 155 4.62 -0.51 25.49
CA TYR A 155 5.20 -0.63 26.82
C TYR A 155 5.89 -1.99 26.94
N ASP A 156 7.14 -1.99 27.38
CA ASP A 156 7.96 -3.21 27.52
C ASP A 156 8.72 -3.18 28.84
N ARG A 157 8.26 -3.97 29.84
CA ARG A 157 8.92 -4.10 31.12
C ARG A 157 8.90 -5.53 31.63
N GLY A 158 10.09 -6.11 31.75
CA GLY A 158 10.28 -7.47 32.28
C GLY A 158 9.62 -8.54 31.38
N ARG A 159 8.56 -9.16 31.89
CA ARG A 159 7.80 -10.19 31.16
C ARG A 159 6.56 -9.64 30.44
N LEU A 160 6.25 -8.35 30.62
CA LEU A 160 5.08 -7.71 30.05
C LEU A 160 5.50 -6.84 28.87
N ARG A 161 4.95 -7.14 27.69
CA ARG A 161 5.02 -6.30 26.50
C ARG A 161 3.63 -6.12 25.93
N ILE A 162 3.23 -4.86 25.75
CA ILE A 162 1.95 -4.47 25.16
C ILE A 162 2.25 -3.45 24.07
N GLU A 163 1.65 -3.63 22.91
CA GLU A 163 1.75 -2.67 21.80
C GLU A 163 0.36 -2.39 21.25
N GLY A 164 0.06 -1.11 21.01
CA GLY A 164 -1.14 -0.64 20.34
C GLY A 164 -0.76 0.02 19.03
N PHE A 165 -1.41 -0.37 17.93
CA PHE A 165 -1.21 0.16 16.60
C PHE A 165 -2.49 0.81 16.09
N TYR A 166 -2.35 2.00 15.53
CA TYR A 166 -3.39 2.72 14.82
C TYR A 166 -2.91 3.07 13.42
N SER A 167 -3.75 2.94 12.42
CA SER A 167 -3.48 3.43 11.07
C SER A 167 -4.74 4.01 10.44
N HIS A 168 -4.56 5.08 9.69
CA HIS A 168 -5.58 5.69 8.86
C HIS A 168 -5.06 5.79 7.43
N PHE A 169 -5.86 5.33 6.49
CA PHE A 169 -5.58 5.34 5.07
C PHE A 169 -6.66 6.12 4.34
N TYR A 170 -6.26 7.09 3.53
CA TYR A 170 -7.15 7.79 2.62
C TYR A 170 -6.57 7.77 1.22
N ASN A 171 -7.41 7.41 0.26
CA ASN A 171 -7.05 7.38 -1.14
C ASN A 171 -8.19 7.99 -1.98
N ARG A 172 -7.81 8.86 -2.91
CA ARG A 172 -8.67 9.34 -3.98
C ARG A 172 -7.96 9.10 -5.31
N THR A 173 -8.43 8.14 -6.06
CA THR A 173 -7.81 7.69 -7.30
C THR A 173 -8.75 7.97 -8.47
N GLY A 174 -8.24 8.57 -9.53
CA GLY A 174 -8.92 8.66 -10.81
C GLY A 174 -9.03 7.26 -11.44
N VAL A 175 -10.16 6.99 -12.04
CA VAL A 175 -10.38 5.79 -12.83
C VAL A 175 -10.46 6.17 -14.29
N MET A 176 -9.53 5.68 -15.08
CA MET A 176 -9.48 5.96 -16.53
C MET A 176 -10.78 5.46 -17.18
N PHE A 177 -11.49 6.33 -17.90
CA PHE A 177 -12.76 5.98 -18.53
C PHE A 177 -12.64 4.79 -19.49
N SER A 178 -11.52 4.68 -20.17
CA SER A 178 -11.24 3.56 -21.09
C SER A 178 -10.90 2.24 -20.38
N ALA A 179 -10.67 2.23 -19.08
CA ALA A 179 -10.43 1.00 -18.31
C ALA A 179 -11.73 0.24 -18.03
N GLN A 180 -12.88 0.88 -18.14
CA GLN A 180 -14.15 0.19 -18.01
C GLN A 180 -14.34 -0.75 -19.21
N MET A 181 -14.58 -2.01 -18.92
CA MET A 181 -14.85 -3.03 -19.94
C MET A 181 -16.20 -2.68 -20.60
N GLY A 182 -16.14 -2.23 -21.83
CA GLY A 182 -17.31 -1.98 -22.66
C GLY A 182 -17.75 -3.22 -23.43
N SER A 183 -18.68 -3.01 -24.38
CA SER A 183 -19.09 -4.04 -25.32
C SER A 183 -17.94 -4.47 -26.24
N GLU A 184 -18.12 -5.59 -26.92
CA GLU A 184 -17.17 -6.11 -27.93
C GLU A 184 -16.89 -5.08 -29.02
N ASP A 185 -17.91 -4.29 -29.42
CA ASP A 185 -17.77 -3.20 -30.38
C ASP A 185 -16.81 -2.13 -29.96
N LEU A 186 -16.86 -1.73 -28.67
CA LEU A 186 -15.92 -0.76 -28.10
C LEU A 186 -14.49 -1.31 -28.06
N LEU A 187 -14.31 -2.60 -27.83
CA LEU A 187 -12.99 -3.23 -27.89
C LEU A 187 -12.45 -3.21 -29.32
N ALA A 188 -13.27 -3.56 -30.32
CA ALA A 188 -12.89 -3.51 -31.73
C ALA A 188 -12.49 -2.10 -32.15
N GLU A 189 -13.22 -1.08 -31.72
CA GLU A 189 -12.89 0.32 -31.97
C GLU A 189 -11.56 0.72 -31.36
N ARG A 190 -11.27 0.34 -30.10
CA ARG A 190 -9.97 0.60 -29.44
C ARG A 190 -8.82 -0.04 -30.20
N ILE A 191 -8.99 -1.29 -30.64
CA ILE A 191 -7.97 -2.00 -31.43
C ILE A 191 -7.71 -1.25 -32.74
N ARG A 192 -8.77 -0.80 -33.44
CA ARG A 192 -8.66 -0.03 -34.68
C ARG A 192 -7.95 1.31 -34.47
N LEU A 193 -8.24 2.02 -33.36
CA LEU A 193 -7.63 3.30 -33.04
C LEU A 193 -6.16 3.16 -32.57
N GLY A 194 -5.76 1.98 -32.13
CA GLY A 194 -4.42 1.75 -31.57
C GLY A 194 -4.13 2.50 -30.26
N ARG A 195 -5.17 3.06 -29.63
CA ARG A 195 -5.09 3.77 -28.33
C ARG A 195 -6.41 3.65 -27.55
N PRO A 196 -6.37 3.84 -26.23
CA PRO A 196 -7.60 3.92 -25.44
C PRO A 196 -8.50 5.08 -25.91
N LEU A 197 -9.81 4.92 -25.75
CA LEU A 197 -10.76 6.00 -25.95
C LEU A 197 -10.59 7.10 -24.90
N TYR A 198 -10.98 8.33 -25.24
CA TYR A 198 -10.92 9.49 -24.32
C TYR A 198 -9.52 9.81 -23.81
N THR A 199 -8.51 9.71 -24.67
CA THR A 199 -7.15 10.16 -24.39
C THR A 199 -6.88 11.43 -25.20
N ASP A 200 -6.15 12.37 -24.59
CA ASP A 200 -5.66 13.54 -25.32
C ASP A 200 -4.34 13.18 -26.04
N PRO A 201 -4.08 13.76 -27.23
CA PRO A 201 -2.85 13.55 -27.97
C PRO A 201 -1.60 14.16 -27.27
#